data_5198c5328f0020c93f767a0b094418dd
#
_entry.id   5198c5328f0020c93f767a0b094418dd
#
_cell.length_a   1.000
_cell.length_b   1.000
_cell.length_c   1.000
_cell.angle_alpha   90.00
_cell.angle_beta   90.00
_cell.angle_gamma   90.00
#
_symmetry.space_group_name_H-M   'P 1'
#
loop_
_entity.id
_entity.type
_entity.pdbx_description
1 polymer ?
#
loop_
_entity_poly.entity_id
_entity_poly.type
_entity_poly.pdbx_seq_one_letter_code
_entity_poly.pdbx_strand_id
1 'polypeptide(L)'
;MSHRMDALRAFWRTVSRYLTWGDYLVIALVLLGASATIPLLHETAEATGRWAIVRLDGQIVQRLSLTQDQEITITGPAGETIIQVQSGRVRVLRSPGAQEICMRQGWIHKPGQALICLPNRVTIEIPGDSGIDAISR
;
A
#
# COMPACT_ATOMS: atom_id res chain seq x y z
N MET A 1 -18.03 -33.13 16.65
CA MET A 1 -18.39 -31.84 16.04
C MET A 1 -19.76 -31.30 16.43
N SER A 2 -20.59 -32.09 17.09
CA SER A 2 -21.98 -31.71 17.50
C SER A 2 -22.07 -30.79 18.71
N HIS A 3 -21.19 -30.92 19.70
CA HIS A 3 -21.25 -30.12 20.94
C HIS A 3 -21.13 -28.61 20.79
N ARG A 4 -20.47 -28.11 19.72
CA ARG A 4 -20.34 -26.65 19.50
C ARG A 4 -21.62 -26.00 18.95
N MET A 5 -22.40 -26.76 18.19
CA MET A 5 -23.65 -26.25 17.62
C MET A 5 -24.77 -26.16 18.65
N ASP A 6 -24.79 -27.06 19.62
CA ASP A 6 -25.79 -27.05 20.68
C ASP A 6 -25.55 -25.92 21.68
N ALA A 7 -24.30 -25.58 21.97
CA ALA A 7 -23.94 -24.42 22.80
C ALA A 7 -24.34 -23.10 22.11
N LEU A 8 -24.16 -22.97 20.81
CA LEU A 8 -24.58 -21.80 20.05
C LEU A 8 -26.10 -21.64 20.03
N ARG A 9 -26.84 -22.75 19.86
CA ARG A 9 -28.31 -22.71 19.89
C ARG A 9 -28.88 -22.39 21.27
N ALA A 10 -28.23 -22.84 22.33
CA ALA A 10 -28.61 -22.50 23.71
C ALA A 10 -28.33 -21.00 23.99
N PHE A 11 -27.20 -20.50 23.56
CA PHE A 11 -26.85 -19.07 23.67
C PHE A 11 -27.87 -18.17 22.94
N TRP A 12 -28.23 -18.49 21.70
CA TRP A 12 -29.19 -17.73 20.92
C TRP A 12 -30.59 -17.73 21.55
N ARG A 13 -31.03 -18.85 22.13
CA ARG A 13 -32.32 -18.92 22.84
C ARG A 13 -32.35 -18.08 24.12
N THR A 14 -31.25 -17.98 24.81
CA THR A 14 -31.14 -17.16 26.02
C THR A 14 -31.10 -15.67 25.66
N VAL A 15 -30.32 -15.31 24.66
CA VAL A 15 -30.17 -13.91 24.20
C VAL A 15 -31.51 -13.39 23.64
N SER A 16 -32.22 -14.16 22.81
CA SER A 16 -33.47 -13.72 22.21
C SER A 16 -34.59 -13.52 23.22
N ARG A 17 -34.48 -14.06 24.44
CA ARG A 17 -35.47 -13.90 25.50
C ARG A 17 -35.33 -12.58 26.27
N TYR A 18 -34.15 -11.96 26.21
CA TYR A 18 -33.86 -10.69 26.86
C TYR A 18 -33.84 -9.51 25.89
N LEU A 19 -33.81 -9.77 24.58
CA LEU A 19 -33.83 -8.70 23.57
C LEU A 19 -35.30 -8.24 23.39
N THR A 20 -35.54 -7.00 23.72
CA THR A 20 -36.79 -6.30 23.40
C THR A 20 -36.69 -5.73 21.99
N TRP A 21 -37.83 -5.38 21.39
CA TRP A 21 -37.83 -4.75 20.05
C TRP A 21 -36.99 -3.48 20.01
N GLY A 22 -36.88 -2.76 21.12
CA GLY A 22 -36.00 -1.60 21.23
C GLY A 22 -34.51 -1.93 21.06
N ASP A 23 -34.07 -3.10 21.52
CA ASP A 23 -32.67 -3.52 21.37
C ASP A 23 -32.31 -3.78 19.92
N TYR A 24 -33.25 -4.33 19.14
CA TYR A 24 -33.04 -4.50 17.69
C TYR A 24 -32.91 -3.16 16.96
N LEU A 25 -33.66 -2.15 17.38
CA LEU A 25 -33.54 -0.79 16.83
C LEU A 25 -32.19 -0.17 17.18
N VAL A 26 -31.71 -0.34 18.40
CA VAL A 26 -30.39 0.15 18.80
C VAL A 26 -29.26 -0.56 18.03
N ILE A 27 -29.32 -1.89 17.92
CA ILE A 27 -28.35 -2.67 17.15
C ILE A 27 -28.35 -2.26 15.67
N ALA A 28 -29.53 -2.11 15.07
CA ALA A 28 -29.66 -1.65 13.70
C ALA A 28 -29.07 -0.24 13.50
N LEU A 29 -29.32 0.68 14.43
CA LEU A 29 -28.79 2.04 14.40
C LEU A 29 -27.26 2.07 14.54
N VAL A 30 -26.71 1.25 15.43
CA VAL A 30 -25.26 1.10 15.60
C VAL A 30 -24.61 0.48 14.37
N LEU A 31 -25.21 -0.55 13.79
CA LEU A 31 -24.71 -1.17 12.57
C LEU A 31 -24.78 -0.22 11.36
N LEU A 32 -25.84 0.56 11.26
CA LEU A 32 -26.02 1.56 10.21
C LEU A 32 -25.01 2.71 10.37
N GLY A 33 -24.77 3.16 11.60
CA GLY A 33 -23.73 4.14 11.91
C GLY A 33 -22.32 3.61 11.62
N ALA A 34 -22.05 2.38 12.02
CA ALA A 34 -20.75 1.74 11.76
C ALA A 34 -20.51 1.53 10.25
N SER A 35 -21.55 1.14 9.49
CA SER A 35 -21.43 0.96 8.04
C SER A 35 -21.19 2.28 7.29
N ALA A 36 -21.71 3.39 7.79
CA ALA A 36 -21.48 4.71 7.22
C ALA A 36 -20.09 5.28 7.52
N THR A 37 -19.46 4.86 8.64
CA THR A 37 -18.12 5.33 9.00
C THR A 37 -17.00 4.59 8.29
N ILE A 38 -17.24 3.37 7.82
CA ILE A 38 -16.23 2.57 7.10
C ILE A 38 -15.78 3.26 5.79
N PRO A 39 -16.65 3.73 4.88
CA PRO A 39 -16.21 4.43 3.68
C PRO A 39 -15.55 5.78 3.99
N LEU A 40 -15.97 6.48 5.05
CA LEU A 40 -15.38 7.76 5.44
C LEU A 40 -13.92 7.62 5.93
N LEU A 41 -13.59 6.47 6.53
CA LEU A 41 -12.21 6.14 6.94
C LEU A 41 -11.35 5.60 5.78
N HIS A 42 -11.97 5.11 4.71
CA HIS A 42 -11.26 4.67 3.51
C HIS A 42 -11.00 5.80 2.51
N GLU A 43 -11.69 6.92 2.61
CA GLU A 43 -11.42 8.15 1.86
C GLU A 43 -10.36 9.05 2.52
N THR A 44 -9.52 8.55 3.41
CA THR A 44 -8.23 9.19 3.57
C THR A 44 -7.55 9.04 2.21
N ALA A 45 -7.65 10.10 1.41
CA ALA A 45 -7.08 10.23 0.10
C ALA A 45 -5.75 9.49 0.10
N GLU A 46 -5.65 8.41 -0.64
CA GLU A 46 -4.36 7.77 -0.86
C GLU A 46 -3.50 8.85 -1.47
N ALA A 47 -2.72 9.51 -0.62
CA ALA A 47 -1.78 10.52 -1.07
C ALA A 47 -0.88 9.80 -2.06
N THR A 48 -1.19 9.95 -3.35
CA THR A 48 -0.36 9.42 -4.41
C THR A 48 0.84 10.33 -4.49
N GLY A 49 2.02 9.76 -4.35
CA GLY A 49 3.26 10.52 -4.51
C GLY A 49 3.28 11.19 -5.87
N ARG A 50 3.77 12.42 -5.94
CA ARG A 50 3.91 13.16 -7.21
C ARG A 50 5.17 12.79 -7.95
N TRP A 51 6.19 12.36 -7.25
CA TRP A 51 7.51 11.98 -7.79
C TRP A 51 8.08 10.77 -7.09
N ALA A 52 8.92 10.06 -7.84
CA ALA A 52 9.79 9.04 -7.29
C ALA A 52 11.25 9.49 -7.46
N ILE A 53 12.06 9.24 -6.47
CA ILE A 53 13.50 9.50 -6.49
C ILE A 53 14.20 8.19 -6.77
N VAL A 54 14.99 8.16 -7.83
CA VAL A 54 15.83 7.01 -8.18
C VAL A 54 17.24 7.27 -7.69
N ARG A 55 17.75 6.38 -6.87
CA ARG A 55 19.11 6.40 -6.35
C ARG A 55 19.88 5.21 -6.90
N LEU A 56 21.10 5.44 -7.29
CA LEU A 56 22.08 4.42 -7.64
C LEU A 56 23.24 4.54 -6.65
N ASP A 57 23.52 3.46 -5.95
CA ASP A 57 24.60 3.44 -4.94
C ASP A 57 24.46 4.54 -3.86
N GLY A 58 23.21 4.86 -3.50
CA GLY A 58 22.87 5.91 -2.53
C GLY A 58 22.80 7.33 -3.08
N GLN A 59 23.30 7.57 -4.29
CA GLN A 59 23.27 8.88 -4.95
C GLN A 59 22.01 9.06 -5.80
N ILE A 60 21.40 10.23 -5.75
CA ILE A 60 20.24 10.55 -6.59
C ILE A 60 20.72 10.69 -8.03
N VAL A 61 20.27 9.81 -8.90
CA VAL A 61 20.57 9.85 -10.33
C VAL A 61 19.44 10.46 -11.14
N GLN A 62 18.19 10.27 -10.68
CA GLN A 62 17.03 10.80 -11.40
C GLN A 62 15.83 11.00 -10.49
N ARG A 63 14.98 11.98 -10.86
CA ARG A 63 13.66 12.19 -10.29
C ARG A 63 12.62 11.91 -11.37
N LEU A 64 11.64 11.07 -11.07
CA LEU A 64 10.59 10.68 -11.99
C LEU A 64 9.28 11.33 -11.58
N SER A 65 8.60 11.97 -12.52
CA SER A 65 7.24 12.38 -12.30
C SER A 65 6.32 11.15 -12.41
N LEU A 66 5.47 10.95 -11.41
CA LEU A 66 4.47 9.88 -11.43
C LEU A 66 3.20 10.28 -12.18
N THR A 67 3.08 11.57 -12.59
CA THR A 67 1.92 12.07 -13.32
C THR A 67 1.96 11.75 -14.82
N GLN A 68 3.10 11.31 -15.33
CA GLN A 68 3.30 10.96 -16.73
C GLN A 68 3.77 9.52 -16.85
N ASP A 69 3.13 8.78 -17.74
CA ASP A 69 3.55 7.42 -18.05
C ASP A 69 4.88 7.49 -18.80
N GLN A 70 5.90 6.82 -18.28
CA GLN A 70 7.25 6.81 -18.83
C GLN A 70 8.00 5.55 -18.44
N GLU A 71 9.00 5.22 -19.24
CA GLU A 71 9.92 4.13 -18.98
C GLU A 71 11.35 4.67 -19.05
N ILE A 72 12.17 4.32 -18.07
CA ILE A 72 13.56 4.71 -18.02
C ILE A 72 14.46 3.51 -17.76
N THR A 73 15.66 3.58 -18.30
CA THR A 73 16.70 2.58 -18.07
C THR A 73 17.82 3.18 -17.24
N ILE A 74 18.17 2.51 -16.15
CA ILE A 74 19.30 2.84 -15.29
C ILE A 74 20.35 1.75 -15.41
N THR A 75 21.54 2.12 -15.83
CA THR A 75 22.67 1.21 -15.90
C THR A 75 23.41 1.21 -14.57
N GLY A 76 23.42 0.09 -13.90
CA GLY A 76 24.15 -0.13 -12.64
C GLY A 76 25.27 -1.17 -12.81
N PRO A 77 25.96 -1.52 -11.72
CA PRO A 77 27.11 -2.41 -11.76
C PRO A 77 26.80 -3.84 -12.23
N ALA A 78 25.56 -4.30 -12.07
CA ALA A 78 25.15 -5.65 -12.49
C ALA A 78 24.47 -5.66 -13.87
N GLY A 79 24.18 -4.50 -14.46
CA GLY A 79 23.52 -4.36 -15.75
C GLY A 79 22.41 -3.32 -15.76
N GLU A 80 21.48 -3.43 -16.68
CA GLU A 80 20.41 -2.47 -16.87
C GLU A 80 19.19 -2.80 -16.01
N THR A 81 18.64 -1.80 -15.33
CA THR A 81 17.37 -1.86 -14.63
C THR A 81 16.37 -0.97 -15.37
N ILE A 82 15.25 -1.55 -15.78
CA ILE A 82 14.16 -0.81 -16.44
C ILE A 82 13.10 -0.51 -15.41
N ILE A 83 12.79 0.78 -15.28
CA ILE A 83 11.80 1.31 -14.35
C ILE A 83 10.64 1.84 -15.17
N GLN A 84 9.43 1.43 -14.83
CA GLN A 84 8.21 1.85 -15.50
C GLN A 84 7.33 2.66 -14.56
N VAL A 85 6.89 3.83 -15.03
CA VAL A 85 5.84 4.64 -14.41
C VAL A 85 4.57 4.49 -15.24
N GLN A 86 3.47 4.14 -14.60
CA GLN A 86 2.17 4.01 -15.25
C GLN A 86 1.04 4.35 -14.27
N SER A 87 0.15 5.24 -14.69
CA SER A 87 -1.05 5.62 -13.93
C SER A 87 -0.76 6.02 -12.48
N GLY A 88 0.26 6.85 -12.25
CA GLY A 88 0.64 7.33 -10.92
C GLY A 88 1.38 6.32 -10.05
N ARG A 89 1.83 5.20 -10.61
CA ARG A 89 2.54 4.12 -9.92
C ARG A 89 3.87 3.84 -10.57
N VAL A 90 4.83 3.35 -9.81
CA VAL A 90 6.15 2.97 -10.31
C VAL A 90 6.49 1.53 -9.93
N ARG A 91 7.15 0.82 -10.83
CA ARG A 91 7.68 -0.53 -10.61
C ARG A 91 9.02 -0.72 -11.32
N VAL A 92 9.73 -1.75 -10.91
CA VAL A 92 10.84 -2.29 -11.68
C VAL A 92 10.27 -3.29 -12.68
N LEU A 93 10.38 -2.97 -13.97
CA LEU A 93 9.92 -3.82 -15.05
C LEU A 93 10.91 -4.93 -15.33
N ARG A 94 12.21 -4.61 -15.31
CA ARG A 94 13.31 -5.54 -15.54
C ARG A 94 14.52 -5.14 -14.72
N SER A 95 15.22 -6.13 -14.18
CA SER A 95 16.48 -5.93 -13.44
C SER A 95 17.39 -7.12 -13.68
N PRO A 96 18.70 -6.92 -13.72
CA PRO A 96 19.66 -8.02 -13.78
C PRO A 96 19.61 -8.84 -12.48
N GLY A 97 19.77 -10.14 -12.60
CA GLY A 97 19.78 -11.09 -11.49
C GLY A 97 18.79 -12.24 -11.67
N ALA A 98 19.22 -13.45 -11.35
CA ALA A 98 18.47 -14.68 -11.62
C ALA A 98 17.18 -14.86 -10.78
N GLN A 99 16.99 -14.06 -9.71
CA GLN A 99 15.91 -14.29 -8.76
C GLN A 99 14.69 -13.33 -8.93
N GLU A 100 14.75 -12.42 -9.87
CA GLU A 100 13.63 -11.48 -10.17
C GLU A 100 13.02 -10.76 -8.93
N ILE A 101 13.77 -10.70 -7.83
CA ILE A 101 13.28 -10.19 -6.55
C ILE A 101 12.78 -8.74 -6.68
N CYS A 102 13.48 -7.93 -7.49
CA CYS A 102 13.11 -6.54 -7.72
C CYS A 102 11.76 -6.42 -8.44
N MET A 103 11.49 -7.29 -9.40
CA MET A 103 10.23 -7.29 -10.16
C MET A 103 9.05 -7.79 -9.33
N ARG A 104 9.31 -8.71 -8.40
CA ARG A 104 8.26 -9.27 -7.51
C ARG A 104 7.74 -8.29 -6.46
N GLN A 105 8.46 -7.19 -6.20
CA GLN A 105 7.98 -6.16 -5.27
C GLN A 105 6.74 -5.42 -5.77
N GLY A 106 6.47 -5.48 -7.09
CA GLY A 106 5.26 -4.95 -7.68
C GLY A 106 5.24 -3.42 -7.80
N TRP A 107 4.03 -2.86 -7.81
CA TRP A 107 3.79 -1.44 -7.95
C TRP A 107 3.82 -0.72 -6.61
N ILE A 108 4.50 0.43 -6.55
CA ILE A 108 4.40 1.37 -5.43
C ILE A 108 3.83 2.70 -5.91
N HIS A 109 3.08 3.36 -5.05
CA HIS A 109 2.41 4.63 -5.36
C HIS A 109 2.23 5.54 -4.15
N LYS A 110 2.38 5.00 -2.94
CA LYS A 110 2.16 5.76 -1.70
C LYS A 110 3.45 6.45 -1.24
N PRO A 111 3.35 7.66 -0.69
CA PRO A 111 4.47 8.31 0.00
C PRO A 111 5.07 7.40 1.10
N GLY A 112 6.38 7.39 1.20
CA GLY A 112 7.13 6.55 2.13
C GLY A 112 7.38 5.12 1.66
N GLN A 113 6.85 4.72 0.50
CA GLN A 113 7.18 3.42 -0.10
C GLN A 113 8.51 3.49 -0.85
N ALA A 114 9.26 2.38 -0.81
CA ALA A 114 10.51 2.24 -1.55
C ALA A 114 10.62 0.84 -2.18
N LEU A 115 11.23 0.79 -3.36
CA LEU A 115 11.68 -0.43 -4.03
C LEU A 115 13.20 -0.48 -3.96
N ILE A 116 13.75 -1.61 -3.53
CA ILE A 116 15.18 -1.79 -3.37
C ILE A 116 15.66 -2.95 -4.24
N CYS A 117 16.56 -2.65 -5.17
CA CYS A 117 17.20 -3.59 -6.07
C CYS A 117 18.66 -3.78 -5.66
N LEU A 118 18.94 -4.72 -4.78
CA LEU A 118 20.26 -4.98 -4.25
C LEU A 118 21.30 -5.39 -5.31
N PRO A 119 21.00 -6.26 -6.29
CA PRO A 119 21.99 -6.66 -7.28
C PRO A 119 22.56 -5.48 -8.07
N ASN A 120 21.73 -4.49 -8.34
CA ASN A 120 22.09 -3.32 -9.11
C ASN A 120 22.23 -2.04 -8.29
N ARG A 121 22.11 -2.13 -6.96
CA ARG A 121 22.16 -1.01 -6.00
C ARG A 121 21.24 0.16 -6.36
N VAL A 122 20.12 -0.15 -7.00
CA VAL A 122 19.09 0.82 -7.36
C VAL A 122 18.03 0.86 -6.27
N THR A 123 17.71 2.06 -5.81
CA THR A 123 16.61 2.31 -4.89
C THR A 123 15.64 3.31 -5.53
N ILE A 124 14.36 3.01 -5.50
CA ILE A 124 13.30 3.90 -5.96
C ILE A 124 12.45 4.23 -4.74
N GLU A 125 12.37 5.49 -4.38
CA GLU A 125 11.66 5.96 -3.20
C GLU A 125 10.62 7.02 -3.59
N ILE A 126 9.43 6.89 -3.06
CA ILE A 126 8.41 7.93 -3.14
C ILE A 126 8.48 8.73 -1.84
N PRO A 127 9.00 9.97 -1.85
CA PRO A 127 9.14 10.76 -0.64
C PRO A 127 7.77 10.99 0.00
N GLY A 128 7.71 10.87 1.32
CA GLY A 128 6.54 11.28 2.09
C GLY A 128 6.34 12.79 2.00
N ASP A 129 5.11 13.22 2.15
CA ASP A 129 4.72 14.64 2.15
C ASP A 129 5.20 15.39 3.43
N SER A 130 6.08 14.78 4.19
CA SER A 130 6.82 15.46 5.25
C SER A 130 7.83 16.38 4.56
N GLY A 131 7.46 17.62 4.36
CA GLY A 131 8.32 18.69 3.85
C GLY A 131 9.53 18.97 4.75
N ILE A 132 10.31 17.95 5.01
CA ILE A 132 11.63 18.04 5.58
C ILE A 132 12.58 17.76 4.43
N ASP A 133 12.87 18.82 3.67
CA ASP A 133 14.18 18.96 3.08
C ASP A 133 15.19 18.91 4.23
N ALA A 134 15.52 17.73 4.69
CA ALA A 134 16.71 17.51 5.48
C ALA A 134 17.89 17.77 4.52
N ILE A 135 18.19 19.03 4.32
CA ILE A 135 19.48 19.49 3.84
C ILE A 135 20.45 19.11 4.97
N SER A 136 20.92 17.88 4.94
CA SER A 136 22.15 17.53 5.62
C SER A 136 23.29 17.97 4.69
N ARG A 137 23.89 19.08 5.05
CA ARG A 137 25.20 19.47 4.53
C ARG A 137 26.25 18.51 5.08
#